data_5abece02b73cd0e23fda26e1c5d070f2
#
_entry.id   5abece02b73cd0e23fda26e1c5d070f2
#
_cell.length_a   1.000
_cell.length_b   1.000
_cell.length_c   1.000
_cell.angle_alpha   90.00
_cell.angle_beta   90.00
_cell.angle_gamma   90.00
#
_symmetry.space_group_name_H-M   'P 1'
#
loop_
_entity.id
_entity.type
_entity.pdbx_description
1 polymer ?
#
loop_
_entity_poly.entity_id
_entity_poly.type
_entity_poly.pdbx_seq_one_letter_code
_entity_poly.pdbx_strand_id
1 'polypeptide(L)'
;MRALLELEPFASVAGVLSQAADELRSCNETILLLAAPSLPGALAIAPLEAALVDAGLPYRRRFRLEAPAKGSWVHILGPAEESGPRLSSDPPQLTLASTVVDGLTGHQGDARKGPLTAVAQAHALAQAICPGGSRVHRLRPWAISGNWL
;
A
#
# COMPACT_ATOMS: atom_id res chain seq x y z
N MET A 1 -3.41 14.69 -11.84
CA MET A 1 -4.08 14.12 -10.65
C MET A 1 -3.15 14.23 -9.46
N ARG A 2 -3.67 14.69 -8.34
CA ARG A 2 -2.85 14.90 -7.14
C ARG A 2 -2.38 13.56 -6.57
N ALA A 3 -1.12 13.46 -6.18
CA ALA A 3 -0.57 12.27 -5.56
C ALA A 3 -1.21 12.05 -4.18
N LEU A 4 -1.58 10.81 -3.87
CA LEU A 4 -2.21 10.48 -2.59
C LEU A 4 -1.28 10.78 -1.41
N LEU A 5 0.02 10.55 -1.57
CA LEU A 5 1.01 10.83 -0.53
C LEU A 5 1.16 12.32 -0.18
N GLU A 6 0.64 13.22 -1.02
CA GLU A 6 0.61 14.67 -0.75
C GLU A 6 -0.63 15.11 0.05
N LEU A 7 -1.58 14.20 0.27
CA LEU A 7 -2.79 14.49 1.04
C LEU A 7 -2.50 14.37 2.53
N GLU A 8 -3.17 15.22 3.32
CA GLU A 8 -2.99 15.28 4.78
C GLU A 8 -3.11 13.93 5.50
N PRO A 9 -4.10 13.05 5.20
CA PRO A 9 -4.20 11.76 5.87
C PRO A 9 -2.99 10.84 5.68
N PHE A 10 -2.20 11.05 4.63
CA PHE A 10 -1.01 10.27 4.35
C PHE A 10 0.28 10.87 4.91
N ALA A 11 0.23 12.03 5.55
CA ALA A 11 1.43 12.77 5.99
C ALA A 11 2.36 11.94 6.86
N SER A 12 1.82 11.15 7.79
CA SER A 12 2.62 10.32 8.71
C SER A 12 3.28 9.10 8.05
N VAL A 13 2.75 8.64 6.92
CA VAL A 13 3.24 7.45 6.21
C VAL A 13 3.94 7.77 4.89
N ALA A 14 3.84 9.01 4.43
CA ALA A 14 4.35 9.43 3.12
C ALA A 14 5.85 9.14 2.93
N GLY A 15 6.66 9.41 3.94
CA GLY A 15 8.12 9.17 3.90
C GLY A 15 8.46 7.71 3.68
N VAL A 16 7.87 6.82 4.47
CA VAL A 16 8.11 5.37 4.38
C VAL A 16 7.60 4.81 3.04
N LEU A 17 6.41 5.19 2.62
CA LEU A 17 5.84 4.70 1.36
C LEU A 17 6.58 5.23 0.13
N SER A 18 7.03 6.48 0.16
CA SER A 18 7.83 7.06 -0.91
C SER A 18 9.20 6.35 -1.04
N GLN A 19 9.87 6.12 0.09
CA GLN A 19 11.13 5.37 0.11
C GLN A 19 10.92 3.93 -0.40
N ALA A 20 9.87 3.27 0.06
CA ALA A 20 9.54 1.92 -0.39
C ALA A 20 9.31 1.86 -1.90
N ALA A 21 8.59 2.85 -2.47
CA ALA A 21 8.37 2.93 -3.91
C ALA A 21 9.68 3.06 -4.68
N ASP A 22 10.60 3.89 -4.21
CA ASP A 22 11.91 4.07 -4.85
C ASP A 22 12.75 2.79 -4.78
N GLU A 23 12.80 2.13 -3.64
CA GLU A 23 13.54 0.88 -3.47
C GLU A 23 12.94 -0.26 -4.29
N LEU A 24 11.62 -0.39 -4.36
CA LEU A 24 10.95 -1.40 -5.17
C LEU A 24 11.17 -1.17 -6.68
N ARG A 25 11.15 0.09 -7.13
CA ARG A 25 11.46 0.41 -8.53
C ARG A 25 12.90 0.07 -8.92
N SER A 26 13.80 0.17 -7.99
CA SER A 26 15.23 -0.14 -8.19
C SER A 26 15.56 -1.61 -7.94
N CYS A 27 14.58 -2.41 -7.53
CA CYS A 27 14.76 -3.81 -7.21
C CYS A 27 14.99 -4.64 -8.48
N ASN A 28 16.03 -5.48 -8.47
CA ASN A 28 16.35 -6.40 -9.56
C ASN A 28 15.79 -7.81 -9.34
N GLU A 29 15.15 -8.04 -8.20
CA GLU A 29 14.57 -9.32 -7.84
C GLU A 29 13.07 -9.36 -8.11
N THR A 30 12.51 -10.56 -8.16
CA THR A 30 11.05 -10.73 -8.17
C THR A 30 10.46 -10.29 -6.85
N ILE A 31 9.51 -9.35 -6.90
CA ILE A 31 8.83 -8.82 -5.72
C ILE A 31 7.69 -9.77 -5.33
N LEU A 32 7.67 -10.19 -4.07
CA LEU A 32 6.60 -11.05 -3.55
C LEU A 32 5.53 -10.18 -2.87
N LEU A 33 4.30 -10.29 -3.35
CA LEU A 33 3.13 -9.65 -2.73
C LEU A 33 2.40 -10.67 -1.86
N LEU A 34 2.22 -10.34 -0.58
CA LEU A 34 1.66 -11.23 0.43
C LEU A 34 0.48 -10.58 1.14
N ALA A 35 -0.60 -11.31 1.29
CA ALA A 35 -1.75 -10.93 2.11
C ALA A 35 -2.50 -12.16 2.60
N ALA A 36 -3.33 -12.00 3.63
CA ALA A 36 -4.30 -13.00 3.99
C ALA A 36 -5.33 -13.21 2.87
N PRO A 37 -5.89 -14.42 2.70
CA PRO A 37 -6.94 -14.70 1.72
C PRO A 37 -8.28 -14.10 2.18
N SER A 38 -8.40 -12.79 2.04
CA SER A 38 -9.55 -12.00 2.49
C SER A 38 -9.87 -10.91 1.48
N LEU A 39 -11.05 -10.31 1.58
CA LEU A 39 -11.41 -9.18 0.72
C LEU A 39 -10.47 -7.98 0.88
N PRO A 40 -10.15 -7.52 2.11
CA PRO A 40 -9.15 -6.46 2.27
C PRO A 40 -7.78 -6.82 1.68
N GLY A 41 -7.32 -8.06 1.87
CA GLY A 41 -6.07 -8.54 1.28
C GLY A 41 -6.07 -8.45 -0.25
N ALA A 42 -7.13 -8.90 -0.89
CA ALA A 42 -7.28 -8.82 -2.34
C ALA A 42 -7.33 -7.37 -2.85
N LEU A 43 -8.07 -6.49 -2.16
CA LEU A 43 -8.19 -5.08 -2.51
C LEU A 43 -6.87 -4.31 -2.32
N ALA A 44 -6.01 -4.75 -1.41
CA ALA A 44 -4.68 -4.17 -1.22
C ALA A 44 -3.68 -4.68 -2.27
N ILE A 45 -3.72 -5.96 -2.62
CA ILE A 45 -2.80 -6.55 -3.62
C ILE A 45 -3.09 -6.03 -5.02
N ALA A 46 -4.35 -5.87 -5.41
CA ALA A 46 -4.73 -5.50 -6.78
C ALA A 46 -4.04 -4.23 -7.31
N PRO A 47 -4.03 -3.09 -6.60
CA PRO A 47 -3.34 -1.90 -7.09
C PRO A 47 -1.82 -2.08 -7.18
N LEU A 48 -1.23 -2.87 -6.27
CA LEU A 48 0.20 -3.16 -6.32
C LEU A 48 0.56 -3.99 -7.55
N GLU A 49 -0.21 -5.03 -7.87
CA GLU A 49 -0.03 -5.80 -9.11
C GLU A 49 -0.15 -4.89 -10.33
N ALA A 50 -1.17 -4.05 -10.36
CA ALA A 50 -1.39 -3.10 -11.47
C ALA A 50 -0.18 -2.17 -11.67
N ALA A 51 0.37 -1.63 -10.60
CA ALA A 51 1.54 -0.76 -10.65
C ALA A 51 2.79 -1.49 -11.13
N LEU A 52 3.03 -2.71 -10.62
CA LEU A 52 4.20 -3.50 -11.00
C LEU A 52 4.13 -3.94 -12.46
N VAL A 53 2.95 -4.29 -12.96
CA VAL A 53 2.72 -4.57 -14.39
C VAL A 53 3.02 -3.34 -15.23
N ASP A 54 2.46 -2.18 -14.88
CA ASP A 54 2.66 -0.95 -15.64
C ASP A 54 4.12 -0.46 -15.58
N ALA A 55 4.81 -0.72 -14.49
CA ALA A 55 6.23 -0.39 -14.33
C ALA A 55 7.19 -1.44 -14.94
N GLY A 56 6.68 -2.57 -15.41
CA GLY A 56 7.49 -3.65 -15.99
C GLY A 56 8.34 -4.40 -14.95
N LEU A 57 7.90 -4.43 -13.70
CA LEU A 57 8.61 -5.09 -12.60
C LEU A 57 8.06 -6.50 -12.37
N PRO A 58 8.94 -7.52 -12.29
CA PRO A 58 8.50 -8.89 -12.06
C PRO A 58 7.99 -9.06 -10.62
N TYR A 59 6.88 -9.75 -10.47
CA TYR A 59 6.30 -10.02 -9.18
C TYR A 59 5.64 -11.40 -9.10
N ARG A 60 5.38 -11.84 -7.87
CA ARG A 60 4.54 -13.00 -7.54
C ARG A 60 3.56 -12.62 -6.46
N ARG A 61 2.39 -13.22 -6.49
CA ARG A 61 1.35 -13.07 -5.46
C ARG A 61 1.22 -14.36 -4.66
N ARG A 62 1.10 -14.24 -3.34
CA ARG A 62 0.77 -15.34 -2.44
C ARG A 62 -0.21 -14.89 -1.38
N PHE A 63 -1.26 -15.65 -1.18
CA PHE A 63 -2.17 -15.46 -0.04
C PHE A 63 -1.66 -16.28 1.13
N ARG A 64 -0.84 -15.68 1.96
CA ARG A 64 -0.18 -16.28 3.13
C ARG A 64 -0.18 -15.31 4.29
N LEU A 65 -0.14 -15.86 5.51
CA LEU A 65 -0.09 -15.07 6.75
C LEU A 65 1.34 -14.67 7.15
N GLU A 66 2.35 -15.36 6.64
CA GLU A 66 3.74 -15.16 7.03
C GLU A 66 4.60 -14.76 5.85
N ALA A 67 5.49 -13.80 6.09
CA ALA A 67 6.48 -13.37 5.12
C ALA A 67 7.75 -14.21 5.24
N PRO A 68 8.45 -14.49 4.13
CA PRO A 68 9.75 -15.15 4.17
C PRO A 68 10.81 -14.25 4.78
N ALA A 69 11.88 -14.87 5.32
CA ALA A 69 13.00 -14.14 5.89
C ALA A 69 13.87 -13.44 4.82
N LYS A 70 13.85 -13.94 3.59
CA LYS A 70 14.72 -13.46 2.50
C LYS A 70 13.90 -12.95 1.32
N GLY A 71 14.56 -12.14 0.48
CA GLY A 71 13.98 -11.61 -0.74
C GLY A 71 13.20 -10.31 -0.53
N SER A 72 12.76 -9.74 -1.64
CA SER A 72 11.99 -8.50 -1.66
C SER A 72 10.50 -8.79 -1.61
N TRP A 73 9.78 -8.13 -0.72
CA TRP A 73 8.36 -8.37 -0.58
C TRP A 73 7.59 -7.17 -0.02
N VAL A 74 6.30 -7.18 -0.29
CA VAL A 74 5.30 -6.32 0.36
C VAL A 74 4.30 -7.23 1.06
N HIS A 75 4.22 -7.13 2.37
CA HIS A 75 3.33 -7.93 3.21
C HIS A 75 2.22 -7.06 3.79
N ILE A 76 1.00 -7.37 3.44
CA ILE A 76 -0.19 -6.66 3.88
C ILE A 76 -0.78 -7.39 5.08
N LEU A 77 -0.75 -6.74 6.24
CA LEU A 77 -1.29 -7.29 7.48
C LEU A 77 -2.81 -7.11 7.56
N GLY A 78 -3.44 -7.93 8.37
CA GLY A 78 -4.88 -7.86 8.62
C GLY A 78 -5.30 -6.57 9.35
N PRO A 79 -6.61 -6.25 9.32
CA PRO A 79 -7.12 -4.99 9.86
C PRO A 79 -6.99 -4.85 11.38
N ALA A 80 -6.74 -5.93 12.10
CA ALA A 80 -6.50 -5.90 13.54
C ALA A 80 -5.10 -5.36 13.93
N GLU A 81 -4.18 -5.32 12.98
CA GLU A 81 -2.83 -4.79 13.19
C GLU A 81 -2.80 -3.28 12.95
N GLU A 82 -2.38 -2.52 13.95
CA GLU A 82 -2.35 -1.06 13.90
C GLU A 82 -0.93 -0.48 13.99
N SER A 83 0.07 -1.28 13.65
CA SER A 83 1.48 -0.87 13.78
C SER A 83 1.98 0.11 12.72
N GLY A 84 1.17 0.40 11.70
CA GLY A 84 1.58 1.23 10.57
C GLY A 84 2.58 0.57 9.63
N PRO A 85 2.98 1.26 8.57
CA PRO A 85 3.94 0.72 7.60
C PRO A 85 5.35 0.68 8.17
N ARG A 86 6.10 -0.38 7.85
CA ARG A 86 7.49 -0.57 8.25
C ARG A 86 8.30 -1.08 7.07
N LEU A 87 9.44 -0.44 6.82
CA LEU A 87 10.36 -0.79 5.75
C LEU A 87 11.69 -1.25 6.31
N SER A 88 12.15 -2.40 5.86
CA SER A 88 13.53 -2.88 6.01
C SER A 88 14.16 -2.87 4.61
N SER A 89 15.36 -2.31 4.48
CA SER A 89 16.06 -2.16 3.20
C SER A 89 17.12 -3.24 3.00
N ASP A 90 17.51 -3.45 1.73
CA ASP A 90 18.58 -4.36 1.29
C ASP A 90 18.41 -5.83 1.74
N PRO A 91 17.41 -6.55 1.21
CA PRO A 91 16.44 -6.19 0.17
C PRO A 91 15.25 -5.43 0.73
N PRO A 92 14.47 -4.70 -0.10
CA PRO A 92 13.30 -3.97 0.38
C PRO A 92 12.21 -4.94 0.84
N GLN A 93 11.85 -4.83 2.11
CA GLN A 93 10.82 -5.64 2.77
C GLN A 93 9.86 -4.70 3.47
N LEU A 94 8.71 -4.48 2.87
CA LEU A 94 7.70 -3.56 3.38
C LEU A 94 6.55 -4.32 4.01
N THR A 95 6.22 -3.97 5.24
CA THR A 95 4.98 -4.39 5.91
C THR A 95 4.00 -3.23 5.89
N LEU A 96 2.79 -3.46 5.38
CA LEU A 96 1.69 -2.51 5.44
C LEU A 96 0.70 -2.93 6.51
N ALA A 97 0.43 -2.03 7.44
CA ALA A 97 -0.54 -2.22 8.50
C ALA A 97 -1.32 -0.92 8.72
N SER A 98 -2.54 -1.03 9.19
CA SER A 98 -3.38 0.12 9.54
C SER A 98 -2.68 1.02 10.56
N THR A 99 -2.95 2.30 10.50
CA THR A 99 -2.50 3.27 11.49
C THR A 99 -3.56 4.35 11.67
N VAL A 100 -3.65 4.92 12.86
CA VAL A 100 -4.55 6.05 13.12
C VAL A 100 -3.90 7.34 12.63
N VAL A 101 -4.65 8.11 11.84
CA VAL A 101 -4.17 9.36 11.24
C VAL A 101 -5.14 10.50 11.49
N ASP A 102 -4.62 11.72 11.40
CA ASP A 102 -5.39 12.96 11.36
C ASP A 102 -5.73 13.33 9.90
N GLY A 103 -6.56 14.34 9.73
CA GLY A 103 -6.87 14.91 8.42
C GLY A 103 -7.98 14.21 7.65
N LEU A 104 -8.68 13.28 8.27
CA LEU A 104 -9.91 12.72 7.73
C LEU A 104 -11.06 13.73 7.91
N THR A 105 -11.97 13.76 6.93
CA THR A 105 -13.12 14.64 6.96
C THR A 105 -14.37 13.87 7.35
N GLY A 106 -15.02 14.32 8.41
CA GLY A 106 -16.29 13.77 8.85
C GLY A 106 -17.47 14.20 7.98
N HIS A 107 -18.63 13.64 8.26
CA HIS A 107 -19.88 13.88 7.50
C HIS A 107 -20.26 15.37 7.40
N GLN A 108 -19.94 16.16 8.41
CA GLN A 108 -20.24 17.59 8.46
C GLN A 108 -19.03 18.48 8.11
N GLY A 109 -17.99 17.91 7.50
CA GLY A 109 -16.77 18.63 7.16
C GLY A 109 -15.79 18.82 8.33
N ASP A 110 -16.09 18.25 9.48
CA ASP A 110 -15.25 18.29 10.68
C ASP A 110 -13.99 17.44 10.51
N ALA A 111 -12.89 17.91 11.10
CA ALA A 111 -11.64 17.17 11.13
C ALA A 111 -11.74 15.98 12.10
N ARG A 112 -11.32 14.80 11.66
CA ARG A 112 -11.39 13.57 12.45
C ARG A 112 -10.11 12.79 12.42
N LYS A 113 -9.86 12.04 13.50
CA LYS A 113 -8.92 10.91 13.53
C LYS A 113 -9.63 9.63 13.09
N GLY A 114 -8.90 8.78 12.43
CA GLY A 114 -9.42 7.47 12.03
C GLY A 114 -8.34 6.59 11.41
N PRO A 115 -8.70 5.36 11.08
CA PRO A 115 -7.75 4.43 10.50
C PRO A 115 -7.42 4.79 9.04
N LEU A 116 -6.14 4.81 8.71
CA LEU A 116 -5.64 4.71 7.35
C LEU A 116 -5.28 3.25 7.13
N THR A 117 -6.12 2.53 6.43
CA THR A 117 -6.00 1.07 6.29
C THR A 117 -4.83 0.66 5.39
N ALA A 118 -4.41 -0.59 5.51
CA ALA A 118 -3.41 -1.17 4.61
C ALA A 118 -3.86 -1.11 3.14
N VAL A 119 -5.17 -1.18 2.85
CA VAL A 119 -5.71 -1.03 1.49
C VAL A 119 -5.42 0.36 0.94
N ALA A 120 -5.71 1.41 1.69
CA ALA A 120 -5.42 2.78 1.28
C ALA A 120 -3.91 3.02 1.11
N GLN A 121 -3.09 2.51 2.03
CA GLN A 121 -1.63 2.59 1.95
C GLN A 121 -1.09 1.86 0.71
N ALA A 122 -1.61 0.66 0.40
CA ALA A 122 -1.22 -0.10 -0.78
C ALA A 122 -1.55 0.66 -2.07
N HIS A 123 -2.70 1.33 -2.13
CA HIS A 123 -3.07 2.13 -3.29
C HIS A 123 -2.15 3.35 -3.45
N ALA A 124 -1.82 4.04 -2.35
CA ALA A 124 -0.88 5.16 -2.38
C ALA A 124 0.52 4.72 -2.80
N LEU A 125 0.99 3.58 -2.29
CA LEU A 125 2.26 2.97 -2.71
C LEU A 125 2.24 2.62 -4.21
N ALA A 126 1.19 2.01 -4.70
CA ALA A 126 1.03 1.68 -6.10
C ALA A 126 1.10 2.92 -7.01
N GLN A 127 0.43 3.99 -6.62
CA GLN A 127 0.51 5.26 -7.34
C GLN A 127 1.93 5.84 -7.32
N ALA A 128 2.65 5.71 -6.21
CA ALA A 128 4.05 6.17 -6.10
C ALA A 128 5.01 5.32 -6.94
N ILE A 129 4.77 4.01 -7.05
CA ILE A 129 5.57 3.11 -7.92
C ILE A 129 5.40 3.46 -9.39
N CYS A 130 4.17 3.71 -9.82
CA CYS A 130 3.86 4.04 -11.22
C CYS A 130 2.87 5.21 -11.30
N PRO A 131 3.32 6.47 -11.17
CA PRO A 131 2.43 7.62 -11.09
C PRO A 131 1.50 7.81 -12.30
N GLY A 132 1.95 7.41 -13.48
CA GLY A 132 1.16 7.49 -14.71
C GLY A 132 0.35 6.24 -15.04
N GLY A 133 0.31 5.25 -14.15
CA GLY A 133 -0.30 3.96 -14.41
C GLY A 133 -1.82 4.03 -14.55
N SER A 134 -2.34 3.67 -15.73
CA SER A 134 -3.78 3.71 -16.01
C SER A 134 -4.56 2.65 -15.22
N ARG A 135 -3.95 1.49 -14.97
CA ARG A 135 -4.57 0.40 -14.20
C ARG A 135 -4.78 0.80 -12.75
N VAL A 136 -3.79 1.40 -12.13
CA VAL A 136 -3.89 1.92 -10.74
C VAL A 136 -5.01 2.97 -10.65
N HIS A 137 -5.06 3.88 -11.61
CA HIS A 137 -6.10 4.91 -11.64
C HIS A 137 -7.52 4.31 -11.68
N ARG A 138 -7.73 3.27 -12.48
CA ARG A 138 -9.03 2.58 -12.56
C ARG A 138 -9.45 1.89 -11.25
N LEU A 139 -8.49 1.52 -10.42
CA LEU A 139 -8.74 0.85 -9.14
C LEU A 139 -9.01 1.82 -7.98
N ARG A 140 -8.91 3.11 -8.20
CA ARG A 140 -9.07 4.13 -7.15
C ARG A 140 -10.40 4.03 -6.37
N PRO A 141 -11.57 3.78 -7.01
CA PRO A 141 -12.81 3.59 -6.26
C PRO A 141 -12.77 2.43 -5.26
N TRP A 142 -12.03 1.37 -5.59
CA TRP A 142 -11.87 0.20 -4.72
C TRP A 142 -10.99 0.50 -3.51
N ALA A 143 -10.02 1.38 -3.62
CA ALA A 143 -9.22 1.85 -2.48
C ALA A 143 -10.08 2.59 -1.47
N ILE A 144 -10.98 3.45 -1.94
CA ILE A 144 -11.91 4.18 -1.09
C ILE A 144 -12.83 3.18 -0.37
N SER A 145 -13.44 2.26 -1.10
CA SER A 145 -14.32 1.23 -0.53
C SER A 145 -13.57 0.36 0.48
N GLY A 146 -12.35 -0.05 0.16
CA GLY A 146 -11.52 -0.88 1.03
C GLY A 146 -11.10 -0.21 2.33
N ASN A 147 -11.08 1.11 2.38
CA ASN A 147 -10.78 1.84 3.61
C ASN A 147 -11.92 1.77 4.64
N TRP A 148 -13.11 1.36 4.24
CA TRP A 148 -14.28 1.19 5.12
C TRP A 148 -14.51 -0.26 5.57
N LEU A 149 -13.73 -1.20 5.08
CA LEU A 149 -13.79 -2.60 5.47
C LEU A 149 -12.88 -2.87 6.66
#